data_ff9273bc2e7b1f877bc3c29bcd7d19bd
#
_entry.id   ff9273bc2e7b1f877bc3c29bcd7d19bd
#
_cell.length_a   1.000
_cell.length_b   1.000
_cell.length_c   1.000
_cell.angle_alpha   90.00
_cell.angle_beta   90.00
_cell.angle_gamma   90.00
#
_symmetry.space_group_name_H-M   'P 1'
#
loop_
_entity.id
_entity.type
_entity.pdbx_description
1 polymer ?
#
loop_
_entity_poly.entity_id
_entity_poly.type
_entity_poly.pdbx_seq_one_letter_code
_entity_poly.pdbx_strand_id
1 'polypeptide(L)'
;MGRISEGTEGERFMRKWVTAAVCFLMIFLLPGRVEGAGKRKIAIDPGHQGSWVDMSAQEAAAPGSSETKAKATTGTEGRYSGVPEYDLNLRIALALKSELSVRGYEVVMTREDNDTAISNQERAKMANASGAEACVRIHANGSDDNSVSGALAMAPSEENPYVGKLSAESVRLSQCVLDSYCEQTGLTNDGVIYADDMTGINFSEIPVTILEMGYMSNEGDDLYMTSEENETAMVQGIADGIDLYFSETVRSTLKTTEDTAGGMDFSSLEEELETLWLNNLTASGEHWAVETMDLNTGSSMEINSGDSMQSASVIKMFIMGAVYERAVYAAECGKELIPMQETYDGELKDLLTAMITVSDNTAANELVSRLGQGDFDTGAAVVNEFCKDHGYAATHLGRRFLAENPSDDNYTSVADCTSFLSGIYNGTLLNVEASGKMLELLENQTVKSKIPAGIPEGVATANKTGEMPYGYGLGSIENDVAIVMNGRYPYILCVFSNNIADNGNAQSVIRGISERTYQFFTDAIR
;
A
#
# COMPACT_ATOMS: atom_id res chain seq x y z
N MET A 1 63.74 12.08 -25.11
CA MET A 1 62.97 12.69 -26.19
C MET A 1 61.73 11.85 -26.42
N GLY A 2 60.54 12.37 -26.10
CA GLY A 2 59.26 11.69 -26.26
C GLY A 2 58.17 12.61 -25.75
N ARG A 3 57.55 13.38 -26.65
CA ARG A 3 56.52 14.39 -26.34
C ARG A 3 55.23 13.71 -25.86
N ILE A 4 54.69 14.19 -24.76
CA ILE A 4 53.33 13.94 -24.31
C ILE A 4 52.45 15.00 -25.02
N SER A 5 51.49 14.55 -25.85
CA SER A 5 50.51 15.42 -26.49
C SER A 5 49.37 15.73 -25.50
N GLU A 6 49.25 17.00 -25.17
CA GLU A 6 48.10 17.55 -24.45
C GLU A 6 46.83 17.50 -25.34
N GLY A 7 45.80 16.80 -24.90
CA GLY A 7 44.48 16.85 -25.51
C GLY A 7 43.81 18.21 -25.31
N THR A 8 43.27 18.78 -26.40
CA THR A 8 42.72 20.14 -26.43
C THR A 8 41.46 20.31 -25.59
N GLU A 9 41.24 21.50 -25.03
CA GLU A 9 40.08 21.89 -24.21
C GLU A 9 38.71 21.54 -24.84
N GLY A 10 38.63 21.38 -26.16
CA GLY A 10 37.43 21.00 -26.90
C GLY A 10 36.90 19.57 -26.57
N GLU A 11 37.80 18.62 -26.32
CA GLU A 11 37.41 17.24 -26.00
C GLU A 11 36.87 17.08 -24.56
N ARG A 12 37.30 17.93 -23.63
CA ARG A 12 36.74 17.98 -22.27
C ARG A 12 35.36 18.61 -22.21
N PHE A 13 35.08 19.57 -23.12
CA PHE A 13 33.75 20.19 -23.23
C PHE A 13 32.71 19.24 -23.81
N MET A 14 33.08 18.49 -24.84
CA MET A 14 32.19 17.50 -25.48
C MET A 14 31.87 16.32 -24.53
N ARG A 15 32.83 15.86 -23.71
CA ARG A 15 32.57 14.79 -22.73
C ARG A 15 31.59 15.20 -21.63
N LYS A 16 31.57 16.47 -21.22
CA LYS A 16 30.61 16.99 -20.22
C LYS A 16 29.19 17.09 -20.78
N TRP A 17 29.02 17.38 -22.07
CA TRP A 17 27.72 17.46 -22.70
C TRP A 17 27.12 16.09 -23.08
N VAL A 18 27.96 15.11 -23.39
CA VAL A 18 27.51 13.73 -23.63
C VAL A 18 27.06 13.05 -22.33
N THR A 19 27.72 13.33 -21.20
CA THR A 19 27.30 12.80 -19.89
C THR A 19 26.00 13.47 -19.41
N ALA A 20 25.78 14.75 -19.67
CA ALA A 20 24.53 15.45 -19.37
C ALA A 20 23.37 15.02 -20.29
N ALA A 21 23.63 14.70 -21.57
CA ALA A 21 22.62 14.24 -22.52
C ALA A 21 22.17 12.79 -22.25
N VAL A 22 23.06 11.93 -21.69
CA VAL A 22 22.71 10.54 -21.33
C VAL A 22 21.90 10.48 -20.02
N CYS A 23 22.13 11.41 -19.07
CA CYS A 23 21.28 11.53 -17.89
C CYS A 23 19.89 12.11 -18.17
N PHE A 24 19.70 12.83 -19.29
CA PHE A 24 18.39 13.43 -19.66
C PHE A 24 17.54 12.53 -20.57
N LEU A 25 18.06 11.37 -21.04
CA LEU A 25 17.33 10.45 -21.92
C LEU A 25 16.85 9.17 -21.21
N MET A 26 17.02 9.06 -19.89
CA MET A 26 16.48 7.94 -19.08
C MET A 26 15.19 8.29 -18.31
N ILE A 27 14.56 9.44 -18.57
CA ILE A 27 13.32 9.86 -17.87
C ILE A 27 12.04 9.73 -18.73
N PHE A 28 12.10 9.09 -19.91
CA PHE A 28 10.90 8.90 -20.72
C PHE A 28 10.76 7.46 -21.24
N LEU A 29 10.52 6.52 -20.32
CA LEU A 29 9.77 5.30 -20.60
C LEU A 29 8.89 4.99 -19.38
N LEU A 30 7.91 5.85 -19.15
CA LEU A 30 6.75 5.50 -18.34
C LEU A 30 5.89 4.54 -19.18
N PRO A 31 5.41 3.43 -18.60
CA PRO A 31 4.53 2.48 -19.29
C PRO A 31 3.24 3.18 -19.70
N GLY A 32 2.72 2.76 -20.86
CA GLY A 32 1.57 3.33 -21.51
C GLY A 32 0.36 3.46 -20.62
N ARG A 33 -0.20 4.65 -20.63
CA ARG A 33 -1.45 5.03 -20.00
C ARG A 33 -2.57 4.16 -20.58
N VAL A 34 -3.25 3.39 -19.74
CA VAL A 34 -4.53 2.78 -20.09
C VAL A 34 -5.56 3.91 -20.16
N GLU A 35 -5.94 4.33 -21.35
CA GLU A 35 -7.08 5.21 -21.56
C GLU A 35 -8.37 4.40 -21.43
N GLY A 36 -9.10 4.55 -20.32
CA GLY A 36 -10.41 3.90 -20.19
C GLY A 36 -11.14 4.15 -18.87
N ALA A 37 -10.47 4.37 -17.75
CA ALA A 37 -11.12 4.83 -16.51
C ALA A 37 -11.06 6.37 -16.47
N GLY A 38 -12.18 7.06 -16.22
CA GLY A 38 -12.19 8.50 -16.01
C GLY A 38 -11.18 8.87 -14.93
N LYS A 39 -10.42 9.96 -15.14
CA LYS A 39 -9.45 10.41 -14.14
C LYS A 39 -10.17 10.63 -12.81
N ARG A 40 -9.62 10.10 -11.72
CA ARG A 40 -10.06 10.44 -10.37
C ARG A 40 -9.97 11.93 -10.16
N LYS A 41 -11.00 12.49 -9.53
CA LYS A 41 -11.07 13.93 -9.26
C LYS A 41 -11.02 14.20 -7.76
N ILE A 42 -10.10 15.09 -7.36
CA ILE A 42 -9.94 15.50 -5.96
C ILE A 42 -9.99 17.02 -5.83
N ALA A 43 -10.62 17.51 -4.76
CA ALA A 43 -10.58 18.92 -4.39
C ALA A 43 -9.47 19.16 -3.37
N ILE A 44 -8.64 20.17 -3.61
CA ILE A 44 -7.63 20.68 -2.68
C ILE A 44 -8.02 22.10 -2.26
N ASP A 45 -8.15 22.30 -0.97
CA ASP A 45 -8.56 23.58 -0.38
C ASP A 45 -7.42 24.14 0.48
N PRO A 46 -6.59 25.06 -0.07
CA PRO A 46 -5.62 25.78 0.77
C PRO A 46 -6.37 26.72 1.72
N GLY A 47 -6.27 26.44 3.04
CA GLY A 47 -6.94 27.21 4.08
C GLY A 47 -6.58 28.71 4.06
N HIS A 48 -7.52 29.54 4.54
CA HIS A 48 -7.36 30.98 4.68
C HIS A 48 -7.12 31.75 3.35
N GLN A 49 -6.81 33.01 3.42
CA GLN A 49 -6.40 33.92 2.34
C GLN A 49 -5.70 35.15 2.93
N GLY A 50 -5.16 36.03 2.07
CA GLY A 50 -4.38 37.18 2.50
C GLY A 50 -5.13 38.08 3.52
N SER A 51 -4.38 38.59 4.49
CA SER A 51 -4.94 39.38 5.60
C SER A 51 -5.61 40.70 5.15
N TRP A 52 -5.38 41.12 3.91
CA TRP A 52 -6.01 42.29 3.28
C TRP A 52 -7.40 42.00 2.67
N VAL A 53 -7.80 40.71 2.61
CA VAL A 53 -9.12 40.28 2.13
C VAL A 53 -10.09 40.23 3.31
N ASP A 54 -11.03 41.14 3.38
CA ASP A 54 -12.00 41.19 4.48
C ASP A 54 -13.05 40.08 4.36
N MET A 55 -12.95 39.09 5.26
CA MET A 55 -13.84 37.93 5.39
C MET A 55 -14.55 37.92 6.76
N SER A 56 -14.64 39.06 7.44
CA SER A 56 -15.25 39.18 8.78
C SER A 56 -16.79 39.05 8.78
N ALA A 57 -17.44 39.22 7.63
CA ALA A 57 -18.86 38.99 7.48
C ALA A 57 -19.27 37.59 7.94
N GLN A 58 -20.47 37.51 8.54
CA GLN A 58 -20.94 36.25 9.11
C GLN A 58 -21.64 35.36 8.06
N GLU A 59 -21.43 34.07 8.18
CA GLU A 59 -22.15 33.02 7.45
C GLU A 59 -22.66 31.94 8.41
N ALA A 60 -23.63 31.11 7.99
CA ALA A 60 -24.11 30.00 8.80
C ALA A 60 -22.99 28.99 9.07
N ALA A 61 -22.85 28.52 10.31
CA ALA A 61 -21.85 27.54 10.71
C ALA A 61 -22.10 26.13 10.12
N ALA A 62 -23.38 25.85 9.78
CA ALA A 62 -23.80 24.56 9.17
C ALA A 62 -25.13 24.76 8.42
N PRO A 63 -25.52 23.78 7.54
CA PRO A 63 -26.80 23.85 6.81
C PRO A 63 -28.00 23.96 7.74
N GLY A 64 -28.75 25.05 7.63
CA GLY A 64 -29.95 25.31 8.46
C GLY A 64 -29.66 25.75 9.90
N SER A 65 -28.42 25.94 10.28
CA SER A 65 -28.03 26.43 11.60
C SER A 65 -28.33 27.94 11.74
N SER A 66 -28.77 28.34 12.94
CA SER A 66 -28.88 29.75 13.35
C SER A 66 -27.54 30.27 13.91
N GLU A 67 -26.60 29.41 14.24
CA GLU A 67 -25.26 29.79 14.62
C GLU A 67 -24.49 30.30 13.40
N THR A 68 -23.74 31.40 13.60
CA THR A 68 -22.93 32.00 12.55
C THR A 68 -21.48 32.12 12.96
N LYS A 69 -20.57 32.00 11.98
CA LYS A 69 -19.14 32.24 12.12
C LYS A 69 -18.67 33.24 11.06
N ALA A 70 -17.52 33.86 11.27
CA ALA A 70 -16.88 34.65 10.21
C ALA A 70 -16.67 33.76 8.95
N LYS A 71 -16.87 34.37 7.78
CA LYS A 71 -16.72 33.66 6.48
C LYS A 71 -15.39 32.92 6.35
N ALA A 72 -14.33 33.56 6.81
CA ALA A 72 -13.00 32.96 6.97
C ALA A 72 -12.16 33.82 7.94
N THR A 73 -11.04 33.26 8.39
CA THR A 73 -9.99 33.95 9.15
C THR A 73 -8.72 34.03 8.32
N THR A 74 -7.74 34.80 8.79
CA THR A 74 -6.43 34.90 8.16
C THR A 74 -5.49 33.71 8.52
N GLY A 75 -5.92 32.87 9.47
CA GLY A 75 -5.08 31.83 10.03
C GLY A 75 -4.07 32.35 11.03
N THR A 76 -3.08 31.54 11.33
CA THR A 76 -1.96 31.86 12.21
C THR A 76 -0.73 32.37 11.42
N GLU A 77 0.40 32.59 12.09
CA GLU A 77 1.67 32.99 11.50
C GLU A 77 2.80 32.23 12.20
N GLY A 78 3.76 31.78 11.45
CA GLY A 78 4.97 31.15 11.97
C GLY A 78 5.70 32.02 12.98
N ARG A 79 5.79 31.54 14.21
CA ARG A 79 6.37 32.31 15.33
C ARG A 79 7.85 32.58 15.14
N TYR A 80 8.54 31.71 14.43
CA TYR A 80 9.98 31.75 14.22
C TYR A 80 10.34 32.11 12.78
N SER A 81 9.55 31.63 11.81
CA SER A 81 9.73 31.93 10.38
C SER A 81 9.15 33.26 9.97
N GLY A 82 8.07 33.72 10.63
CA GLY A 82 7.28 34.88 10.21
C GLY A 82 6.46 34.65 8.93
N VAL A 83 6.31 33.40 8.50
CA VAL A 83 5.53 33.04 7.32
C VAL A 83 4.04 32.95 7.71
N PRO A 84 3.12 33.67 7.05
CA PRO A 84 1.69 33.51 7.30
C PRO A 84 1.17 32.13 6.88
N GLU A 85 0.26 31.56 7.63
CA GLU A 85 -0.34 30.25 7.34
C GLU A 85 -0.99 30.22 5.95
N TYR A 86 -1.70 31.26 5.53
CA TYR A 86 -2.31 31.29 4.20
C TYR A 86 -1.32 31.19 3.04
N ASP A 87 -0.08 31.69 3.23
CA ASP A 87 1.00 31.58 2.23
C ASP A 87 1.56 30.16 2.21
N LEU A 88 1.83 29.57 3.37
CA LEU A 88 2.29 28.19 3.50
C LEU A 88 1.27 27.22 2.87
N ASN A 89 -0.01 27.34 3.26
CA ASN A 89 -1.08 26.49 2.76
C ASN A 89 -1.22 26.55 1.23
N LEU A 90 -1.13 27.75 0.65
CA LEU A 90 -1.20 27.93 -0.80
C LEU A 90 0.00 27.32 -1.51
N ARG A 91 1.22 27.52 -0.99
CA ARG A 91 2.46 26.98 -1.55
C ARG A 91 2.40 25.46 -1.64
N ILE A 92 2.10 24.81 -0.50
CA ILE A 92 2.00 23.33 -0.45
C ILE A 92 0.88 22.83 -1.34
N ALA A 93 -0.30 23.47 -1.35
CA ALA A 93 -1.42 23.04 -2.17
C ALA A 93 -1.15 23.18 -3.69
N LEU A 94 -0.42 24.20 -4.13
CA LEU A 94 -0.03 24.35 -5.54
C LEU A 94 0.98 23.30 -5.97
N ALA A 95 1.96 22.97 -5.11
CA ALA A 95 2.91 21.90 -5.35
C ALA A 95 2.20 20.54 -5.37
N LEU A 96 1.26 20.29 -4.44
CA LEU A 96 0.43 19.11 -4.38
C LEU A 96 -0.46 18.95 -5.64
N LYS A 97 -1.07 20.04 -6.13
CA LYS A 97 -1.80 20.04 -7.40
C LYS A 97 -0.93 19.54 -8.55
N SER A 98 0.31 20.01 -8.60
CA SER A 98 1.27 19.60 -9.64
C SER A 98 1.60 18.12 -9.53
N GLU A 99 1.91 17.62 -8.36
CA GLU A 99 2.22 16.22 -8.07
C GLU A 99 1.04 15.30 -8.41
N LEU A 100 -0.15 15.60 -7.91
CA LEU A 100 -1.36 14.82 -8.19
C LEU A 100 -1.72 14.82 -9.69
N SER A 101 -1.46 15.92 -10.41
CA SER A 101 -1.67 15.98 -11.85
C SER A 101 -0.72 15.03 -12.59
N VAL A 102 0.54 14.89 -12.13
CA VAL A 102 1.52 13.93 -12.66
C VAL A 102 1.05 12.50 -12.38
N ARG A 103 0.49 12.24 -11.19
CA ARG A 103 -0.10 10.94 -10.80
C ARG A 103 -1.41 10.62 -11.55
N GLY A 104 -1.93 11.54 -12.34
CA GLY A 104 -3.09 11.31 -13.22
C GLY A 104 -4.43 11.79 -12.66
N TYR A 105 -4.46 12.46 -11.52
CA TYR A 105 -5.68 13.07 -10.97
C TYR A 105 -6.14 14.30 -11.76
N GLU A 106 -7.44 14.56 -11.74
CA GLU A 106 -8.02 15.87 -12.03
C GLU A 106 -8.15 16.63 -10.72
N VAL A 107 -7.41 17.72 -10.57
CA VAL A 107 -7.35 18.47 -9.31
C VAL A 107 -8.15 19.75 -9.44
N VAL A 108 -9.07 19.97 -8.50
CA VAL A 108 -9.84 21.20 -8.35
C VAL A 108 -9.32 21.98 -7.15
N MET A 109 -8.91 23.22 -7.36
CA MET A 109 -8.47 24.11 -6.29
C MET A 109 -9.58 25.07 -5.91
N THR A 110 -9.78 25.34 -4.60
CA THR A 110 -10.72 26.35 -4.13
C THR A 110 -10.19 27.77 -4.31
N ARG A 111 -8.87 27.94 -4.28
CA ARG A 111 -8.14 29.16 -4.64
C ARG A 111 -6.75 28.83 -5.18
N GLU A 112 -6.21 29.70 -6.01
CA GLU A 112 -4.84 29.59 -6.56
C GLU A 112 -4.03 30.87 -6.30
N ASP A 113 -4.56 31.80 -5.51
CA ASP A 113 -3.90 33.02 -5.05
C ASP A 113 -4.38 33.40 -3.64
N ASN A 114 -3.80 34.44 -3.06
CA ASN A 114 -4.16 34.95 -1.74
C ASN A 114 -5.17 36.09 -1.78
N ASP A 115 -5.58 36.57 -2.97
CA ASP A 115 -6.53 37.65 -3.18
C ASP A 115 -7.97 37.15 -3.29
N THR A 116 -8.17 35.87 -3.51
CA THR A 116 -9.48 35.24 -3.70
C THR A 116 -10.32 35.33 -2.44
N ALA A 117 -11.42 36.10 -2.51
CA ALA A 117 -12.40 36.24 -1.42
C ALA A 117 -13.41 35.09 -1.50
N ILE A 118 -13.14 33.99 -0.79
CA ILE A 118 -13.99 32.80 -0.76
C ILE A 118 -14.18 32.30 0.67
N SER A 119 -15.45 32.14 1.10
CA SER A 119 -15.80 31.72 2.46
C SER A 119 -15.65 30.23 2.68
N ASN A 120 -15.60 29.80 3.96
CA ASN A 120 -15.52 28.37 4.29
C ASN A 120 -16.71 27.57 3.75
N GLN A 121 -17.90 28.16 3.73
CA GLN A 121 -19.08 27.57 3.12
C GLN A 121 -18.94 27.46 1.58
N GLU A 122 -18.44 28.53 0.93
CA GLU A 122 -18.27 28.58 -0.51
C GLU A 122 -17.20 27.57 -0.99
N ARG A 123 -16.10 27.39 -0.24
CA ARG A 123 -15.07 26.38 -0.48
C ARG A 123 -15.65 24.96 -0.49
N ALA A 124 -16.43 24.60 0.55
CA ALA A 124 -17.10 23.31 0.60
C ALA A 124 -18.07 23.12 -0.58
N LYS A 125 -18.88 24.12 -0.90
CA LYS A 125 -19.82 24.07 -2.05
C LYS A 125 -19.11 23.96 -3.38
N MET A 126 -17.97 24.62 -3.55
CA MET A 126 -17.16 24.50 -4.76
C MET A 126 -16.62 23.08 -4.91
N ALA A 127 -16.08 22.49 -3.83
CA ALA A 127 -15.63 21.10 -3.84
C ALA A 127 -16.77 20.14 -4.20
N ASN A 128 -17.96 20.27 -3.55
CA ASN A 128 -19.14 19.45 -3.84
C ASN A 128 -19.58 19.56 -5.31
N ALA A 129 -19.66 20.78 -5.84
CA ALA A 129 -20.13 21.02 -7.22
C ALA A 129 -19.12 20.62 -8.31
N SER A 130 -17.87 20.41 -7.94
CA SER A 130 -16.79 20.09 -8.90
C SER A 130 -16.86 18.66 -9.44
N GLY A 131 -17.59 17.78 -8.79
CA GLY A 131 -17.56 16.33 -9.05
C GLY A 131 -16.31 15.66 -8.47
N ALA A 132 -15.61 16.30 -7.52
CA ALA A 132 -14.53 15.67 -6.78
C ALA A 132 -15.07 14.53 -5.90
N GLU A 133 -14.29 13.49 -5.74
CA GLU A 133 -14.66 12.30 -4.95
C GLU A 133 -14.27 12.45 -3.47
N ALA A 134 -13.32 13.37 -3.17
CA ALA A 134 -12.92 13.73 -1.83
C ALA A 134 -12.33 15.16 -1.80
N CYS A 135 -12.22 15.74 -0.60
CA CYS A 135 -11.63 17.05 -0.38
C CYS A 135 -10.57 17.00 0.72
N VAL A 136 -9.34 17.45 0.40
CA VAL A 136 -8.27 17.64 1.38
C VAL A 136 -8.06 19.14 1.58
N ARG A 137 -8.25 19.60 2.83
CA ARG A 137 -8.03 20.98 3.24
C ARG A 137 -6.67 21.09 3.93
N ILE A 138 -5.82 21.95 3.40
CA ILE A 138 -4.44 22.14 3.86
C ILE A 138 -4.39 23.30 4.82
N HIS A 139 -3.94 23.06 6.04
CA HIS A 139 -3.82 23.98 7.14
C HIS A 139 -2.52 23.76 7.93
N ALA A 140 -2.20 24.68 8.83
CA ALA A 140 -1.15 24.56 9.82
C ALA A 140 -1.62 25.14 11.15
N ASN A 141 -1.46 24.36 12.20
CA ASN A 141 -2.02 24.65 13.52
C ASN A 141 -1.26 25.74 14.29
N GLY A 142 -1.87 26.21 15.35
CA GLY A 142 -1.24 27.13 16.31
C GLY A 142 -1.68 26.82 17.74
N SER A 143 -0.79 27.03 18.70
CA SER A 143 -1.05 26.84 20.13
C SER A 143 -0.43 27.99 20.95
N ASP A 144 -1.06 28.33 22.09
CA ASP A 144 -0.47 29.22 23.08
C ASP A 144 0.73 28.56 23.79
N ASP A 145 0.75 27.21 23.84
CA ASP A 145 1.88 26.43 24.33
C ASP A 145 2.79 26.06 23.15
N ASN A 146 3.95 26.66 23.08
CA ASN A 146 4.94 26.42 22.02
C ASN A 146 5.72 25.10 22.15
N SER A 147 5.47 24.31 23.18
CA SER A 147 6.01 22.94 23.29
C SER A 147 5.16 21.90 22.56
N VAL A 148 3.93 22.23 22.17
CA VAL A 148 3.07 21.36 21.38
C VAL A 148 3.61 21.29 19.95
N SER A 149 3.77 20.08 19.42
CA SER A 149 4.33 19.81 18.09
C SER A 149 3.68 18.58 17.49
N GLY A 150 3.78 18.41 16.18
CA GLY A 150 3.26 17.25 15.44
C GLY A 150 2.15 17.65 14.46
N ALA A 151 1.77 16.71 13.60
CA ALA A 151 0.67 16.88 12.66
C ALA A 151 -0.58 16.13 13.13
N LEU A 152 -1.74 16.64 12.79
CA LEU A 152 -3.02 15.99 13.07
C LEU A 152 -3.97 16.16 11.90
N ALA A 153 -5.03 15.35 11.86
CA ALA A 153 -6.10 15.52 10.89
C ALA A 153 -7.46 15.68 11.60
N MET A 154 -8.39 16.36 10.95
CA MET A 154 -9.74 16.57 11.47
C MET A 154 -10.77 15.97 10.52
N ALA A 155 -11.75 15.24 11.10
CA ALA A 155 -12.88 14.65 10.40
C ALA A 155 -14.20 14.89 11.17
N PRO A 156 -15.37 14.76 10.53
CA PRO A 156 -16.64 14.77 11.25
C PRO A 156 -16.81 13.50 12.08
N SER A 157 -17.48 13.59 13.25
CA SER A 157 -17.92 12.41 14.00
C SER A 157 -19.14 11.74 13.36
N GLU A 158 -19.46 10.52 13.78
CA GLU A 158 -20.71 9.84 13.38
C GLU A 158 -21.95 10.55 13.91
N GLU A 159 -21.82 11.24 15.05
CA GLU A 159 -22.87 12.00 15.70
C GLU A 159 -23.06 13.39 15.09
N ASN A 160 -22.22 13.83 14.14
CA ASN A 160 -22.38 15.11 13.48
C ASN A 160 -23.76 15.19 12.79
N PRO A 161 -24.65 16.14 13.21
CA PRO A 161 -26.04 16.17 12.73
C PRO A 161 -26.16 16.56 11.25
N TYR A 162 -25.12 17.07 10.62
CA TYR A 162 -25.11 17.55 9.23
C TYR A 162 -24.47 16.56 8.27
N VAL A 163 -23.35 16.00 8.65
CA VAL A 163 -22.47 15.21 7.77
C VAL A 163 -21.99 13.90 8.40
N GLY A 164 -22.60 13.41 9.50
CA GLY A 164 -22.22 12.16 10.17
C GLY A 164 -22.18 10.94 9.24
N LYS A 165 -23.01 10.91 8.19
CA LYS A 165 -22.96 9.88 7.15
C LYS A 165 -21.62 9.82 6.38
N LEU A 166 -20.84 10.90 6.40
CA LEU A 166 -19.53 10.97 5.75
C LEU A 166 -18.39 10.61 6.73
N SER A 167 -18.70 10.40 8.03
CA SER A 167 -17.69 10.19 9.08
C SER A 167 -16.71 9.07 8.72
N ALA A 168 -17.20 7.85 8.44
CA ALA A 168 -16.36 6.70 8.16
C ALA A 168 -15.34 6.97 7.04
N GLU A 169 -15.81 7.48 5.89
CA GLU A 169 -14.94 7.78 4.75
C GLU A 169 -14.03 8.99 5.00
N SER A 170 -14.50 9.99 5.76
CA SER A 170 -13.67 11.14 6.12
C SER A 170 -12.57 10.79 7.12
N VAL A 171 -12.87 9.96 8.12
CA VAL A 171 -11.88 9.43 9.07
C VAL A 171 -10.83 8.61 8.32
N ARG A 172 -11.25 7.74 7.41
CA ARG A 172 -10.34 6.93 6.58
C ARG A 172 -9.44 7.82 5.70
N LEU A 173 -10.01 8.85 5.04
CA LEU A 173 -9.23 9.82 4.28
C LEU A 173 -8.21 10.53 5.17
N SER A 174 -8.66 10.96 6.37
CA SER A 174 -7.80 11.63 7.35
C SER A 174 -6.65 10.73 7.79
N GLN A 175 -6.92 9.47 8.09
CA GLN A 175 -5.91 8.50 8.52
C GLN A 175 -4.88 8.26 7.41
N CYS A 176 -5.33 7.94 6.17
CA CYS A 176 -4.43 7.70 5.04
C CYS A 176 -3.52 8.92 4.79
N VAL A 177 -4.08 10.14 4.77
CA VAL A 177 -3.30 11.36 4.49
C VAL A 177 -2.34 11.68 5.63
N LEU A 178 -2.78 11.58 6.89
CA LEU A 178 -1.95 11.91 8.06
C LEU A 178 -0.80 10.92 8.23
N ASP A 179 -1.08 9.61 8.14
CA ASP A 179 -0.06 8.58 8.33
C ASP A 179 1.04 8.69 7.28
N SER A 180 0.66 8.79 6.00
CA SER A 180 1.63 8.95 4.91
C SER A 180 2.40 10.28 5.02
N TYR A 181 1.73 11.36 5.44
CA TYR A 181 2.38 12.65 5.68
C TYR A 181 3.44 12.57 6.78
N CYS A 182 3.10 11.97 7.92
CA CYS A 182 4.02 11.82 9.05
C CYS A 182 5.17 10.85 8.73
N GLU A 183 4.91 9.79 7.96
CA GLU A 183 5.95 8.86 7.50
C GLU A 183 7.00 9.57 6.63
N GLN A 184 6.57 10.41 5.68
CA GLN A 184 7.48 11.12 4.77
C GLN A 184 8.22 12.29 5.44
N THR A 185 7.57 12.96 6.40
CA THR A 185 8.13 14.17 7.03
C THR A 185 8.92 13.88 8.30
N GLY A 186 8.64 12.75 8.96
CA GLY A 186 9.18 12.43 10.29
C GLY A 186 8.57 13.25 11.41
N LEU A 187 7.50 14.04 11.16
CA LEU A 187 6.75 14.75 12.20
C LEU A 187 5.91 13.76 13.03
N THR A 188 5.72 14.08 14.31
CA THR A 188 4.87 13.28 15.20
C THR A 188 3.44 13.23 14.66
N ASN A 189 2.84 12.04 14.66
CA ASN A 189 1.45 11.83 14.32
C ASN A 189 0.58 11.95 15.57
N ASP A 190 -0.18 13.06 15.68
CA ASP A 190 -1.07 13.33 16.82
C ASP A 190 -2.49 12.76 16.62
N GLY A 191 -2.69 11.99 15.55
CA GLY A 191 -3.93 11.27 15.27
C GLY A 191 -5.04 12.09 14.62
N VAL A 192 -6.15 11.40 14.40
CA VAL A 192 -7.38 12.01 13.83
C VAL A 192 -8.30 12.45 14.96
N ILE A 193 -8.72 13.70 14.93
CA ILE A 193 -9.67 14.27 15.89
C ILE A 193 -11.01 14.60 15.24
N TYR A 194 -12.09 14.55 16.02
CA TYR A 194 -13.43 14.94 15.54
C TYR A 194 -13.66 16.45 15.68
N ALA A 195 -14.16 17.07 14.59
CA ALA A 195 -14.35 18.52 14.49
C ALA A 195 -15.73 18.86 13.91
N ASP A 196 -16.78 18.71 14.72
CA ASP A 196 -18.18 18.90 14.31
C ASP A 196 -18.62 20.35 14.23
N ASP A 197 -17.78 21.29 14.66
CA ASP A 197 -18.05 22.72 14.64
C ASP A 197 -17.41 23.46 13.44
N MET A 198 -16.70 22.73 12.53
CA MET A 198 -16.03 23.35 11.38
C MET A 198 -16.98 23.58 10.21
N THR A 199 -17.18 24.85 9.81
CA THR A 199 -18.06 25.23 8.69
C THR A 199 -17.70 24.48 7.40
N GLY A 200 -16.42 24.37 7.06
CA GLY A 200 -15.97 23.68 5.85
C GLY A 200 -16.22 22.17 5.85
N ILE A 201 -16.28 21.55 7.04
CA ILE A 201 -16.69 20.15 7.21
C ILE A 201 -18.22 20.05 7.12
N ASN A 202 -18.96 20.90 7.87
CA ASN A 202 -20.42 20.80 7.97
C ASN A 202 -21.19 21.06 6.66
N PHE A 203 -20.57 21.73 5.70
CA PHE A 203 -21.14 21.94 4.36
C PHE A 203 -20.60 20.96 3.31
N SER A 204 -19.78 19.98 3.68
CA SER A 204 -19.30 18.98 2.74
C SER A 204 -20.39 17.96 2.38
N GLU A 205 -20.45 17.56 1.12
CA GLU A 205 -21.30 16.48 0.61
C GLU A 205 -20.45 15.26 0.15
N ILE A 206 -19.11 15.41 0.21
CA ILE A 206 -18.10 14.40 -0.13
C ILE A 206 -17.17 14.17 1.07
N PRO A 207 -16.47 13.04 1.17
CA PRO A 207 -15.46 12.82 2.20
C PRO A 207 -14.48 13.98 2.30
N VAL A 208 -14.22 14.46 3.52
CA VAL A 208 -13.40 15.65 3.76
C VAL A 208 -12.48 15.47 4.95
N THR A 209 -11.24 15.92 4.80
CA THR A 209 -10.28 16.06 5.90
C THR A 209 -9.70 17.47 5.95
N ILE A 210 -9.36 17.94 7.15
CA ILE A 210 -8.46 19.07 7.37
C ILE A 210 -7.14 18.48 7.85
N LEU A 211 -6.07 18.66 7.10
CA LEU A 211 -4.72 18.30 7.53
C LEU A 211 -4.07 19.52 8.16
N GLU A 212 -3.76 19.42 9.44
CA GLU A 212 -2.92 20.37 10.17
C GLU A 212 -1.48 19.86 10.09
N MET A 213 -0.69 20.43 9.19
CA MET A 213 0.63 19.95 8.80
C MET A 213 1.68 20.00 9.91
N GLY A 214 1.44 20.75 10.98
CA GLY A 214 2.31 20.96 12.13
C GLY A 214 1.89 22.23 12.86
N TYR A 215 2.57 22.55 13.97
CA TYR A 215 2.27 23.76 14.77
C TYR A 215 3.20 24.91 14.41
N MET A 216 2.67 25.98 13.81
CA MET A 216 3.42 27.21 13.50
C MET A 216 3.88 27.95 14.76
N SER A 217 3.38 27.57 15.93
CA SER A 217 3.85 28.05 17.24
C SER A 217 5.06 27.29 17.79
N ASN A 218 5.38 26.10 17.25
CA ASN A 218 6.52 25.27 17.63
C ASN A 218 7.72 25.58 16.74
N GLU A 219 8.92 25.70 17.32
CA GLU A 219 10.13 26.06 16.55
C GLU A 219 10.49 25.01 15.50
N GLY A 220 10.45 23.72 15.87
CA GLY A 220 10.79 22.62 14.98
C GLY A 220 9.81 22.51 13.81
N ASP A 221 8.51 22.49 14.10
CA ASP A 221 7.47 22.36 13.08
C ASP A 221 7.43 23.56 12.14
N ASP A 222 7.46 24.80 12.70
CA ASP A 222 7.42 26.04 11.92
C ASP A 222 8.59 26.10 10.93
N LEU A 223 9.81 25.89 11.40
CA LEU A 223 10.99 25.92 10.54
C LEU A 223 11.03 24.74 9.55
N TYR A 224 10.51 23.59 9.94
CA TYR A 224 10.38 22.44 9.03
C TYR A 224 9.42 22.73 7.89
N MET A 225 8.17 23.13 8.20
CA MET A 225 7.13 23.37 7.21
C MET A 225 7.44 24.53 6.26
N THR A 226 8.17 25.52 6.74
CA THR A 226 8.47 26.74 5.96
C THR A 226 9.75 26.61 5.13
N SER A 227 10.59 25.56 5.33
CA SER A 227 11.77 25.28 4.52
C SER A 227 11.41 24.72 3.15
N GLU A 228 12.01 25.30 2.08
CA GLU A 228 11.86 24.79 0.71
C GLU A 228 12.45 23.38 0.55
N GLU A 229 13.44 22.99 1.37
CA GLU A 229 14.08 21.68 1.32
C GLU A 229 13.12 20.54 1.70
N ASN A 230 12.13 20.82 2.55
CA ASN A 230 11.17 19.85 3.07
C ASN A 230 9.87 19.78 2.23
N GLU A 231 9.66 20.74 1.30
CA GLU A 231 8.42 20.82 0.51
C GLU A 231 8.11 19.52 -0.23
N THR A 232 9.14 18.88 -0.81
CA THR A 232 8.96 17.62 -1.55
C THR A 232 8.43 16.52 -0.63
N ALA A 233 8.99 16.36 0.57
CA ALA A 233 8.54 15.33 1.52
C ALA A 233 7.09 15.57 1.97
N MET A 234 6.73 16.84 2.28
CA MET A 234 5.37 17.22 2.66
C MET A 234 4.36 16.90 1.55
N VAL A 235 4.69 17.29 0.32
CA VAL A 235 3.81 17.10 -0.86
C VAL A 235 3.67 15.63 -1.21
N GLN A 236 4.76 14.87 -1.20
CA GLN A 236 4.73 13.42 -1.46
C GLN A 236 3.92 12.69 -0.40
N GLY A 237 4.13 12.97 0.89
CA GLY A 237 3.36 12.34 1.95
C GLY A 237 1.84 12.55 1.81
N ILE A 238 1.41 13.78 1.50
CA ILE A 238 -0.02 14.06 1.25
C ILE A 238 -0.53 13.30 0.02
N ALA A 239 0.25 13.30 -1.07
CA ALA A 239 -0.13 12.64 -2.32
C ALA A 239 -0.19 11.12 -2.18
N ASP A 240 0.76 10.51 -1.45
CA ASP A 240 0.78 9.08 -1.15
C ASP A 240 -0.45 8.67 -0.32
N GLY A 241 -0.83 9.47 0.68
CA GLY A 241 -2.04 9.25 1.45
C GLY A 241 -3.32 9.35 0.63
N ILE A 242 -3.37 10.26 -0.36
CA ILE A 242 -4.49 10.35 -1.31
C ILE A 242 -4.54 9.11 -2.22
N ASP A 243 -3.40 8.65 -2.73
CA ASP A 243 -3.31 7.41 -3.51
C ASP A 243 -3.78 6.20 -2.70
N LEU A 244 -3.33 6.09 -1.45
CA LEU A 244 -3.75 5.04 -0.51
C LEU A 244 -5.28 5.08 -0.29
N TYR A 245 -5.84 6.25 0.03
CA TYR A 245 -7.28 6.44 0.19
C TYR A 245 -8.06 5.97 -1.02
N PHE A 246 -7.68 6.36 -2.22
CA PHE A 246 -8.40 5.98 -3.42
C PHE A 246 -8.20 4.52 -3.82
N SER A 247 -7.07 3.91 -3.52
CA SER A 247 -6.86 2.48 -3.70
C SER A 247 -7.83 1.66 -2.83
N GLU A 248 -8.02 2.07 -1.58
CA GLU A 248 -8.95 1.44 -0.65
C GLU A 248 -10.42 1.75 -0.95
N THR A 249 -10.73 2.96 -1.47
CA THR A 249 -12.10 3.32 -1.88
C THR A 249 -12.59 2.45 -3.04
N VAL A 250 -11.72 2.15 -4.00
CA VAL A 250 -12.05 1.16 -5.05
C VAL A 250 -12.44 -0.17 -4.38
N ARG A 251 -11.67 -0.60 -3.38
CA ARG A 251 -11.94 -1.84 -2.62
C ARG A 251 -13.28 -1.78 -1.88
N SER A 252 -13.59 -0.67 -1.19
CA SER A 252 -14.85 -0.55 -0.41
C SER A 252 -16.08 -0.34 -1.29
N THR A 253 -15.97 0.41 -2.40
CA THR A 253 -17.08 0.63 -3.35
C THR A 253 -17.43 -0.67 -4.07
N LEU A 254 -16.43 -1.48 -4.39
CA LEU A 254 -16.64 -2.81 -4.95
C LEU A 254 -17.35 -3.70 -3.91
N LYS A 255 -16.99 -3.65 -2.65
CA LYS A 255 -17.62 -4.41 -1.56
C LYS A 255 -19.09 -4.02 -1.29
N THR A 256 -19.46 -2.74 -1.47
CA THR A 256 -20.87 -2.27 -1.31
C THR A 256 -21.75 -2.53 -2.54
N THR A 257 -21.17 -2.75 -3.73
CA THR A 257 -21.91 -3.21 -4.91
C THR A 257 -22.19 -4.71 -4.89
N GLU A 258 -21.50 -5.48 -4.03
CA GLU A 258 -21.67 -6.93 -3.88
C GLU A 258 -22.97 -7.37 -3.20
N ASP A 259 -23.55 -6.54 -2.34
CA ASP A 259 -24.87 -6.83 -1.76
C ASP A 259 -26.00 -6.89 -2.82
N THR A 260 -25.70 -6.63 -4.11
CA THR A 260 -26.66 -6.60 -5.23
C THR A 260 -26.22 -7.30 -6.52
N ALA A 261 -24.98 -7.79 -6.63
CA ALA A 261 -24.51 -8.57 -7.79
C ALA A 261 -23.96 -9.93 -7.32
N GLY A 262 -24.43 -11.03 -7.87
CA GLY A 262 -23.89 -12.36 -7.59
C GLY A 262 -22.39 -12.40 -7.87
N GLY A 263 -21.63 -13.10 -7.01
CA GLY A 263 -20.17 -13.25 -7.13
C GLY A 263 -19.76 -13.80 -8.50
N MET A 264 -18.47 -13.67 -8.85
CA MET A 264 -17.93 -14.16 -10.11
C MET A 264 -18.14 -15.69 -10.21
N ASP A 265 -18.68 -16.15 -11.34
CA ASP A 265 -18.88 -17.58 -11.61
C ASP A 265 -17.61 -18.17 -12.26
N PHE A 266 -16.86 -18.95 -11.49
CA PHE A 266 -15.64 -19.60 -11.93
C PHE A 266 -15.83 -20.97 -12.59
N SER A 267 -17.07 -21.48 -12.72
CA SER A 267 -17.32 -22.85 -13.18
C SER A 267 -16.68 -23.17 -14.53
N SER A 268 -16.61 -22.18 -15.44
CA SER A 268 -15.97 -22.37 -16.75
C SER A 268 -14.44 -22.47 -16.66
N LEU A 269 -13.83 -21.71 -15.76
CA LEU A 269 -12.37 -21.77 -15.53
C LEU A 269 -12.00 -23.10 -14.87
N GLU A 270 -12.75 -23.53 -13.86
CA GLU A 270 -12.55 -24.79 -13.16
C GLU A 270 -12.59 -25.98 -14.13
N GLU A 271 -13.65 -26.10 -14.93
CA GLU A 271 -13.82 -27.15 -15.95
C GLU A 271 -12.67 -27.13 -16.98
N GLU A 272 -12.21 -25.94 -17.38
CA GLU A 272 -11.10 -25.79 -18.32
C GLU A 272 -9.79 -26.27 -17.72
N LEU A 273 -9.42 -25.87 -16.49
CA LEU A 273 -8.19 -26.27 -15.83
C LEU A 273 -8.15 -27.78 -15.55
N GLU A 274 -9.27 -28.35 -15.08
CA GLU A 274 -9.40 -29.78 -14.88
C GLU A 274 -9.22 -30.56 -16.19
N THR A 275 -9.87 -30.12 -17.27
CA THR A 275 -9.83 -30.79 -18.57
C THR A 275 -8.46 -30.69 -19.23
N LEU A 276 -7.82 -29.51 -19.19
CA LEU A 276 -6.54 -29.31 -19.87
C LEU A 276 -5.37 -30.03 -19.16
N TRP A 277 -5.38 -30.08 -17.84
CA TRP A 277 -4.21 -30.55 -17.07
C TRP A 277 -4.55 -31.45 -15.89
N LEU A 278 -5.36 -30.98 -14.92
CA LEU A 278 -5.41 -31.54 -13.57
C LEU A 278 -5.89 -33.00 -13.54
N ASN A 279 -6.91 -33.35 -14.34
CA ASN A 279 -7.42 -34.73 -14.42
C ASN A 279 -6.34 -35.72 -14.91
N ASN A 280 -5.53 -35.33 -15.90
CA ASN A 280 -4.46 -36.19 -16.43
C ASN A 280 -3.30 -36.30 -15.45
N LEU A 281 -2.91 -35.20 -14.80
CA LEU A 281 -1.82 -35.16 -13.83
C LEU A 281 -2.18 -35.97 -12.57
N THR A 282 -3.40 -35.84 -12.07
CA THR A 282 -3.91 -36.64 -10.95
C THR A 282 -3.96 -38.12 -11.31
N ALA A 283 -4.39 -38.47 -12.52
CA ALA A 283 -4.39 -39.84 -12.99
C ALA A 283 -2.97 -40.45 -13.14
N SER A 284 -1.94 -39.61 -13.31
CA SER A 284 -0.52 -40.03 -13.30
C SER A 284 0.07 -40.17 -11.89
N GLY A 285 -0.67 -39.81 -10.85
CA GLY A 285 -0.26 -39.91 -9.44
C GLY A 285 0.36 -38.62 -8.90
N GLU A 286 0.31 -37.51 -9.63
CA GLU A 286 0.69 -36.20 -9.15
C GLU A 286 -0.43 -35.58 -8.29
N HIS A 287 -0.10 -34.78 -7.29
CA HIS A 287 -1.07 -34.08 -6.46
C HIS A 287 -1.01 -32.57 -6.70
N TRP A 288 -2.12 -31.99 -7.14
CA TRP A 288 -2.24 -30.59 -7.48
C TRP A 288 -3.35 -29.92 -6.70
N ALA A 289 -3.10 -28.70 -6.23
CA ALA A 289 -4.08 -27.80 -5.61
C ALA A 289 -4.00 -26.43 -6.28
N VAL A 290 -5.15 -25.85 -6.55
CA VAL A 290 -5.27 -24.53 -7.18
C VAL A 290 -6.34 -23.73 -6.47
N GLU A 291 -6.05 -22.48 -6.15
CA GLU A 291 -7.05 -21.52 -5.71
C GLU A 291 -6.82 -20.18 -6.40
N THR A 292 -7.88 -19.59 -6.91
CA THR A 292 -7.89 -18.20 -7.35
C THR A 292 -9.04 -17.45 -6.71
N MET A 293 -8.76 -16.22 -6.28
CA MET A 293 -9.74 -15.36 -5.61
C MET A 293 -9.78 -13.99 -6.29
N ASP A 294 -10.95 -13.54 -6.69
CA ASP A 294 -11.18 -12.14 -7.08
C ASP A 294 -11.07 -11.25 -5.84
N LEU A 295 -10.08 -10.36 -5.84
CA LEU A 295 -9.82 -9.46 -4.70
C LEU A 295 -10.85 -8.34 -4.55
N ASN A 296 -11.69 -8.13 -5.54
CA ASN A 296 -12.81 -7.18 -5.43
C ASN A 296 -14.01 -7.80 -4.73
N THR A 297 -14.33 -9.06 -5.03
CA THR A 297 -15.56 -9.71 -4.57
C THR A 297 -15.32 -10.75 -3.47
N GLY A 298 -14.11 -11.24 -3.30
CA GLY A 298 -13.81 -12.35 -2.42
C GLY A 298 -14.29 -13.70 -2.96
N SER A 299 -14.90 -13.73 -4.15
CA SER A 299 -15.32 -14.99 -4.79
C SER A 299 -14.10 -15.79 -5.21
N SER A 300 -14.11 -17.10 -5.00
CA SER A 300 -12.98 -18.00 -5.30
C SER A 300 -13.37 -19.21 -6.12
N MET A 301 -12.38 -19.76 -6.83
CA MET A 301 -12.37 -21.12 -7.38
C MET A 301 -11.41 -21.95 -6.54
N GLU A 302 -11.83 -23.11 -6.11
CA GLU A 302 -11.12 -23.94 -5.15
C GLU A 302 -10.99 -25.40 -5.64
N ILE A 303 -9.77 -25.83 -5.97
CA ILE A 303 -9.47 -27.22 -6.34
C ILE A 303 -8.46 -27.76 -5.33
N ASN A 304 -8.89 -28.70 -4.49
CA ASN A 304 -8.11 -29.27 -3.39
C ASN A 304 -7.53 -28.21 -2.43
N SER A 305 -8.20 -27.05 -2.27
CA SER A 305 -7.64 -25.84 -1.67
C SER A 305 -7.21 -26.01 -0.21
N GLY A 306 -7.91 -26.83 0.56
CA GLY A 306 -7.63 -27.11 1.97
C GLY A 306 -6.58 -28.19 2.23
N ASP A 307 -6.05 -28.83 1.19
CA ASP A 307 -5.10 -29.93 1.36
C ASP A 307 -3.76 -29.42 1.90
N SER A 308 -3.31 -30.03 3.02
CA SER A 308 -1.99 -29.74 3.57
C SER A 308 -0.91 -30.38 2.71
N MET A 309 -0.17 -29.55 1.97
CA MET A 309 0.85 -29.97 1.02
C MET A 309 2.23 -29.46 1.44
N GLN A 310 3.30 -30.13 1.00
CA GLN A 310 4.65 -29.62 1.21
C GLN A 310 4.80 -28.23 0.57
N SER A 311 5.11 -27.25 1.41
CA SER A 311 5.18 -25.84 1.01
C SER A 311 6.45 -25.46 0.26
N ALA A 312 7.53 -26.23 0.43
CA ALA A 312 8.88 -25.79 0.10
C ALA A 312 9.13 -24.36 0.63
N SER A 313 9.61 -23.43 -0.19
CA SER A 313 9.91 -22.05 0.26
C SER A 313 8.71 -21.13 0.37
N VAL A 314 7.48 -21.56 0.06
CA VAL A 314 6.28 -20.73 0.26
C VAL A 314 6.03 -20.44 1.74
N ILE A 315 6.38 -21.36 2.65
CA ILE A 315 6.28 -21.19 4.11
C ILE A 315 6.99 -19.92 4.62
N LYS A 316 7.95 -19.37 3.87
CA LYS A 316 8.69 -18.15 4.22
C LYS A 316 7.80 -16.91 4.33
N MET A 317 6.62 -16.91 3.70
CA MET A 317 5.63 -15.84 3.88
C MET A 317 5.12 -15.83 5.33
N PHE A 318 4.82 -16.99 5.90
CA PHE A 318 4.34 -17.10 7.29
C PHE A 318 5.44 -16.80 8.30
N ILE A 319 6.70 -17.14 7.99
CA ILE A 319 7.86 -16.70 8.78
C ILE A 319 7.94 -15.17 8.76
N MET A 320 7.79 -14.53 7.60
CA MET A 320 7.75 -13.08 7.45
C MET A 320 6.63 -12.47 8.32
N GLY A 321 5.41 -12.99 8.26
CA GLY A 321 4.28 -12.55 9.08
C GLY A 321 4.59 -12.62 10.59
N ALA A 322 5.12 -13.75 11.05
CA ALA A 322 5.50 -13.94 12.46
C ALA A 322 6.61 -12.99 12.92
N VAL A 323 7.59 -12.69 12.04
CA VAL A 323 8.66 -11.71 12.33
C VAL A 323 8.05 -10.31 12.48
N TYR A 324 7.19 -9.89 11.58
CA TYR A 324 6.52 -8.59 11.70
C TYR A 324 5.65 -8.52 12.95
N GLU A 325 4.85 -9.55 13.24
CA GLU A 325 4.00 -9.57 14.43
C GLU A 325 4.78 -9.53 15.75
N ARG A 326 5.87 -10.28 15.86
CA ARG A 326 6.54 -10.50 17.15
C ARG A 326 7.78 -9.65 17.37
N ALA A 327 8.38 -9.11 16.32
CA ALA A 327 9.63 -8.37 16.40
C ALA A 327 9.53 -6.90 15.96
N VAL A 328 8.51 -6.53 15.19
CA VAL A 328 8.36 -5.15 14.66
C VAL A 328 7.11 -4.49 15.23
N TYR A 329 5.95 -5.13 15.14
CA TYR A 329 4.64 -4.57 15.50
C TYR A 329 3.99 -5.29 16.70
N ALA A 330 4.79 -5.83 17.63
CA ALA A 330 4.27 -6.63 18.72
C ALA A 330 3.28 -5.85 19.62
N ALA A 331 3.54 -4.58 19.88
CA ALA A 331 2.67 -3.73 20.70
C ALA A 331 1.31 -3.52 20.04
N GLU A 332 1.28 -3.20 18.75
CA GLU A 332 0.09 -2.97 17.93
C GLU A 332 -0.74 -4.26 17.78
N CYS A 333 -0.06 -5.40 17.75
CA CYS A 333 -0.71 -6.72 17.68
C CYS A 333 -1.10 -7.29 19.06
N GLY A 334 -0.83 -6.55 20.14
CA GLY A 334 -1.08 -7.03 21.52
C GLY A 334 -0.24 -8.24 21.92
N LYS A 335 0.94 -8.40 21.32
CA LYS A 335 1.87 -9.50 21.55
C LYS A 335 3.07 -9.05 22.39
N GLU A 336 3.74 -10.00 23.03
CA GLU A 336 5.01 -9.74 23.68
C GLU A 336 6.12 -9.61 22.64
N LEU A 337 6.86 -8.50 22.71
CA LEU A 337 8.00 -8.24 21.83
C LEU A 337 9.10 -9.28 22.01
N ILE A 338 9.53 -9.90 20.93
CA ILE A 338 10.73 -10.74 20.87
C ILE A 338 11.89 -9.87 20.40
N PRO A 339 12.87 -9.55 21.26
CA PRO A 339 14.02 -8.72 20.86
C PRO A 339 14.86 -9.42 19.80
N MET A 340 15.04 -8.80 18.63
CA MET A 340 15.82 -9.35 17.51
C MET A 340 17.28 -8.89 17.48
N GLN A 341 17.83 -8.43 18.59
CA GLN A 341 19.18 -7.88 18.74
C GLN A 341 19.49 -6.59 17.95
N GLU A 342 18.65 -6.22 16.98
CA GLU A 342 18.81 -5.05 16.11
C GLU A 342 17.48 -4.37 15.82
N THR A 343 17.53 -3.14 15.34
CA THR A 343 16.36 -2.40 14.85
C THR A 343 15.92 -2.92 13.49
N TYR A 344 14.66 -2.70 13.11
CA TYR A 344 14.11 -3.13 11.82
C TYR A 344 14.93 -2.64 10.60
N ASP A 345 15.44 -1.40 10.62
CA ASP A 345 16.16 -0.79 9.49
C ASP A 345 17.59 -1.32 9.28
N GLY A 346 18.04 -2.27 10.10
CA GLY A 346 19.33 -2.93 10.00
C GLY A 346 19.28 -4.31 9.36
N GLU A 347 20.05 -5.22 9.92
CA GLU A 347 20.19 -6.61 9.45
C GLU A 347 18.86 -7.37 9.38
N LEU A 348 17.86 -7.01 10.19
CA LEU A 348 16.53 -7.64 10.16
C LEU A 348 15.83 -7.41 8.82
N LYS A 349 15.86 -6.19 8.29
CA LYS A 349 15.33 -5.86 6.96
C LYS A 349 16.08 -6.60 5.86
N ASP A 350 17.42 -6.67 5.97
CA ASP A 350 18.26 -7.38 4.99
C ASP A 350 17.93 -8.88 4.97
N LEU A 351 17.75 -9.51 6.13
CA LEU A 351 17.36 -10.92 6.25
C LEU A 351 15.97 -11.18 5.66
N LEU A 352 14.97 -10.34 5.96
CA LEU A 352 13.64 -10.43 5.38
C LEU A 352 13.69 -10.27 3.86
N THR A 353 14.45 -9.30 3.37
CA THR A 353 14.65 -9.07 1.94
C THR A 353 15.27 -10.30 1.28
N ALA A 354 16.38 -10.82 1.79
CA ALA A 354 17.02 -12.02 1.23
C ALA A 354 16.09 -13.24 1.28
N MET A 355 15.37 -13.45 2.40
CA MET A 355 14.45 -14.57 2.56
C MET A 355 13.32 -14.56 1.52
N ILE A 356 12.74 -13.39 1.24
CA ILE A 356 11.57 -13.27 0.37
C ILE A 356 11.98 -13.08 -1.09
N THR A 357 12.88 -12.14 -1.40
CA THR A 357 13.15 -11.74 -2.79
C THR A 357 13.98 -12.75 -3.58
N VAL A 358 14.95 -13.40 -2.93
CA VAL A 358 15.81 -14.45 -3.56
C VAL A 358 15.64 -15.82 -2.91
N SER A 359 14.68 -15.94 -2.00
CA SER A 359 14.35 -17.20 -1.31
C SER A 359 15.53 -17.81 -0.52
N ASP A 360 16.39 -16.96 0.11
CA ASP A 360 17.56 -17.43 0.85
C ASP A 360 17.16 -18.31 2.05
N ASN A 361 17.74 -19.51 2.14
CA ASN A 361 17.46 -20.48 3.19
C ASN A 361 18.20 -20.17 4.49
N THR A 362 19.37 -19.54 4.40
CA THR A 362 20.18 -19.17 5.57
C THR A 362 19.48 -18.03 6.30
N ALA A 363 19.01 -17.02 5.56
CA ALA A 363 18.24 -15.92 6.11
C ALA A 363 16.95 -16.39 6.80
N ALA A 364 16.24 -17.35 6.18
CA ALA A 364 15.04 -17.94 6.79
C ALA A 364 15.36 -18.67 8.11
N ASN A 365 16.39 -19.54 8.12
CA ASN A 365 16.80 -20.24 9.34
C ASN A 365 17.28 -19.28 10.43
N GLU A 366 17.96 -18.20 10.06
CA GLU A 366 18.42 -17.17 10.99
C GLU A 366 17.23 -16.42 11.62
N LEU A 367 16.27 -15.97 10.81
CA LEU A 367 15.07 -15.29 11.31
C LEU A 367 14.27 -16.18 12.29
N VAL A 368 14.06 -17.45 11.94
CA VAL A 368 13.39 -18.39 12.86
C VAL A 368 14.19 -18.59 14.14
N SER A 369 15.52 -18.74 14.06
CA SER A 369 16.36 -18.87 15.25
C SER A 369 16.31 -17.61 16.12
N ARG A 370 16.26 -16.41 15.53
CA ARG A 370 16.11 -15.14 16.29
C ARG A 370 14.74 -15.04 16.97
N LEU A 371 13.64 -15.46 16.34
CA LEU A 371 12.33 -15.59 16.99
C LEU A 371 12.40 -16.50 18.22
N GLY A 372 13.22 -17.52 18.19
CA GLY A 372 13.47 -18.44 19.31
C GLY A 372 14.65 -18.05 20.20
N GLN A 373 15.13 -16.79 20.15
CA GLN A 373 16.26 -16.29 20.95
C GLN A 373 17.53 -17.15 20.82
N GLY A 374 17.80 -17.64 19.61
CA GLY A 374 18.94 -18.48 19.24
C GLY A 374 18.62 -19.95 19.03
N ASP A 375 17.41 -20.40 19.38
CA ASP A 375 16.95 -21.75 19.18
C ASP A 375 15.90 -21.85 18.07
N PHE A 376 16.16 -22.68 17.06
CA PHE A 376 15.28 -22.81 15.89
C PHE A 376 13.92 -23.43 16.25
N ASP A 377 13.89 -24.46 17.08
CA ASP A 377 12.67 -25.21 17.38
C ASP A 377 11.71 -24.32 18.20
N THR A 378 12.26 -23.53 19.12
CA THR A 378 11.52 -22.49 19.84
C THR A 378 10.98 -21.43 18.87
N GLY A 379 11.78 -21.00 17.90
CA GLY A 379 11.33 -20.04 16.87
C GLY A 379 10.27 -20.62 15.94
N ALA A 380 10.40 -21.89 15.56
CA ALA A 380 9.38 -22.58 14.77
C ALA A 380 8.04 -22.67 15.54
N ALA A 381 8.08 -22.85 16.85
CA ALA A 381 6.87 -22.80 17.67
C ALA A 381 6.20 -21.41 17.65
N VAL A 382 6.98 -20.32 17.61
CA VAL A 382 6.45 -18.94 17.44
C VAL A 382 5.76 -18.77 16.08
N VAL A 383 6.38 -19.26 14.99
CA VAL A 383 5.78 -19.22 13.66
C VAL A 383 4.48 -20.04 13.61
N ASN A 384 4.47 -21.23 14.24
CA ASN A 384 3.29 -22.08 14.29
C ASN A 384 2.18 -21.49 15.19
N GLU A 385 2.53 -20.75 16.25
CA GLU A 385 1.58 -19.96 17.04
C GLU A 385 0.94 -18.84 16.19
N PHE A 386 1.75 -18.08 15.46
CA PHE A 386 1.26 -17.09 14.50
C PHE A 386 0.26 -17.71 13.51
N CYS A 387 0.61 -18.84 12.87
CA CYS A 387 -0.27 -19.52 11.93
C CYS A 387 -1.61 -19.92 12.58
N LYS A 388 -1.55 -20.46 13.78
CA LYS A 388 -2.74 -20.86 14.54
C LYS A 388 -3.63 -19.66 14.90
N ASP A 389 -3.05 -18.57 15.37
CA ASP A 389 -3.78 -17.38 15.84
C ASP A 389 -4.46 -16.65 14.67
N HIS A 390 -3.87 -16.73 13.47
CA HIS A 390 -4.44 -16.18 12.22
C HIS A 390 -5.31 -17.18 11.44
N GLY A 391 -5.53 -18.39 11.95
CA GLY A 391 -6.42 -19.37 11.34
C GLY A 391 -5.84 -20.17 10.17
N TYR A 392 -4.52 -20.15 9.96
CA TYR A 392 -3.83 -20.94 8.93
C TYR A 392 -3.67 -22.39 9.37
N ALA A 393 -4.76 -23.15 9.29
CA ALA A 393 -4.88 -24.46 9.94
C ALA A 393 -4.05 -25.57 9.27
N ALA A 394 -3.74 -25.44 7.99
CA ALA A 394 -2.93 -26.40 7.24
C ALA A 394 -1.43 -26.05 7.23
N THR A 395 -1.05 -24.92 7.88
CA THR A 395 0.31 -24.39 7.85
C THR A 395 1.11 -24.83 9.07
N HIS A 396 2.29 -25.42 8.81
CA HIS A 396 3.19 -25.94 9.85
C HIS A 396 4.66 -25.81 9.42
N LEU A 397 5.47 -25.15 10.23
CA LEU A 397 6.93 -25.11 10.10
C LEU A 397 7.53 -26.23 10.96
N GLY A 398 7.90 -27.36 10.34
CA GLY A 398 8.35 -28.57 11.02
C GLY A 398 9.86 -28.78 11.00
N ARG A 399 10.62 -28.09 10.10
CA ARG A 399 12.06 -28.31 10.00
C ARG A 399 12.82 -27.09 9.49
N ARG A 400 14.13 -27.09 9.77
CA ARG A 400 15.09 -26.17 9.16
C ARG A 400 15.15 -26.38 7.64
N PHE A 401 15.37 -25.29 6.91
CA PHE A 401 15.69 -25.39 5.49
C PHE A 401 17.03 -26.09 5.31
N LEU A 402 17.10 -26.97 4.29
CA LEU A 402 18.26 -27.79 3.96
C LEU A 402 18.67 -28.80 5.07
N ALA A 403 17.79 -29.15 5.99
CA ALA A 403 18.04 -30.18 6.98
C ALA A 403 18.19 -31.56 6.29
N GLU A 404 19.18 -32.35 6.73
CA GLU A 404 19.37 -33.73 6.29
C GLU A 404 18.45 -34.67 7.06
N ASN A 405 17.68 -35.52 6.36
CA ASN A 405 16.80 -36.55 6.93
C ASN A 405 15.89 -36.03 8.08
N PRO A 406 15.10 -35.00 7.87
CA PRO A 406 14.23 -34.45 8.90
C PRO A 406 13.15 -35.47 9.30
N SER A 407 12.72 -35.40 10.56
CA SER A 407 11.59 -36.21 11.08
C SER A 407 10.23 -35.60 10.78
N ASP A 408 10.20 -34.36 10.32
CA ASP A 408 9.01 -33.56 9.99
C ASP A 408 9.29 -32.71 8.72
N ASP A 409 8.27 -32.03 8.16
CA ASP A 409 8.45 -31.14 7.02
C ASP A 409 7.64 -29.85 7.18
N ASN A 410 7.79 -28.94 6.22
CA ASN A 410 7.11 -27.67 6.15
C ASN A 410 5.89 -27.82 5.24
N TYR A 411 4.71 -27.56 5.78
CA TYR A 411 3.42 -27.71 5.09
C TYR A 411 2.64 -26.41 5.07
N THR A 412 1.78 -26.26 4.08
CA THR A 412 0.70 -25.26 4.01
C THR A 412 -0.34 -25.70 2.98
N SER A 413 -1.42 -24.94 2.80
CA SER A 413 -2.40 -25.13 1.75
C SER A 413 -2.49 -23.90 0.84
N VAL A 414 -3.07 -24.04 -0.35
CA VAL A 414 -3.36 -22.88 -1.19
C VAL A 414 -4.40 -21.98 -0.53
N ALA A 415 -5.34 -22.52 0.26
CA ALA A 415 -6.31 -21.74 1.02
C ALA A 415 -5.67 -20.85 2.09
N ASP A 416 -4.72 -21.39 2.89
CA ASP A 416 -3.98 -20.58 3.87
C ASP A 416 -3.15 -19.49 3.17
N CYS A 417 -2.54 -19.81 2.02
CA CYS A 417 -1.79 -18.84 1.22
C CYS A 417 -2.69 -17.74 0.65
N THR A 418 -3.87 -18.08 0.12
CA THR A 418 -4.85 -17.12 -0.40
C THR A 418 -5.32 -16.19 0.72
N SER A 419 -5.64 -16.74 1.89
CA SER A 419 -6.03 -15.95 3.06
C SER A 419 -4.92 -14.98 3.50
N PHE A 420 -3.66 -15.45 3.56
CA PHE A 420 -2.51 -14.63 3.91
C PHE A 420 -2.29 -13.49 2.91
N LEU A 421 -2.30 -13.79 1.60
CA LEU A 421 -2.11 -12.80 0.55
C LEU A 421 -3.28 -11.81 0.47
N SER A 422 -4.51 -12.27 0.71
CA SER A 422 -5.69 -11.40 0.82
C SER A 422 -5.57 -10.43 1.99
N GLY A 423 -5.09 -10.90 3.15
CA GLY A 423 -4.81 -10.04 4.31
C GLY A 423 -3.76 -8.97 4.01
N ILE A 424 -2.68 -9.32 3.31
CA ILE A 424 -1.67 -8.35 2.85
C ILE A 424 -2.27 -7.33 1.89
N TYR A 425 -2.94 -7.81 0.83
CA TYR A 425 -3.52 -6.93 -0.18
C TYR A 425 -4.54 -5.97 0.41
N ASN A 426 -5.37 -6.43 1.35
CA ASN A 426 -6.40 -5.61 1.99
C ASN A 426 -5.89 -4.75 3.16
N GLY A 427 -4.60 -4.83 3.50
CA GLY A 427 -4.03 -4.08 4.63
C GLY A 427 -4.53 -4.57 6.00
N THR A 428 -5.08 -5.78 6.08
CA THR A 428 -5.71 -6.34 7.30
C THR A 428 -4.84 -7.36 8.03
N LEU A 429 -3.74 -7.81 7.42
CA LEU A 429 -2.78 -8.67 8.10
C LEU A 429 -1.88 -7.83 9.00
N LEU A 430 -2.06 -7.96 10.30
CA LEU A 430 -1.46 -7.18 11.38
C LEU A 430 -1.96 -5.71 11.38
N ASN A 431 -1.44 -4.88 10.50
CA ASN A 431 -1.86 -3.51 10.25
C ASN A 431 -1.50 -3.11 8.81
N VAL A 432 -1.94 -1.93 8.37
CA VAL A 432 -1.74 -1.43 6.99
C VAL A 432 -0.25 -1.29 6.64
N GLU A 433 0.56 -0.76 7.55
CA GLU A 433 2.01 -0.56 7.34
C GLU A 433 2.74 -1.90 7.19
N ALA A 434 2.49 -2.85 8.11
CA ALA A 434 3.07 -4.19 8.03
C ALA A 434 2.69 -4.90 6.72
N SER A 435 1.41 -4.82 6.35
CA SER A 435 0.91 -5.38 5.08
C SER A 435 1.59 -4.75 3.87
N GLY A 436 1.76 -3.42 3.85
CA GLY A 436 2.46 -2.70 2.78
C GLY A 436 3.93 -3.14 2.64
N LYS A 437 4.67 -3.24 3.76
CA LYS A 437 6.06 -3.74 3.75
C LYS A 437 6.17 -5.18 3.27
N MET A 438 5.24 -6.06 3.67
CA MET A 438 5.20 -7.44 3.20
C MET A 438 4.86 -7.52 1.71
N LEU A 439 3.95 -6.68 1.22
CA LEU A 439 3.60 -6.58 -0.20
C LEU A 439 4.81 -6.16 -1.03
N GLU A 440 5.53 -5.11 -0.61
CA GLU A 440 6.75 -4.63 -1.27
C GLU A 440 7.80 -5.75 -1.41
N LEU A 441 8.03 -6.54 -0.35
CA LEU A 441 8.96 -7.67 -0.40
C LEU A 441 8.55 -8.72 -1.44
N LEU A 442 7.25 -9.03 -1.55
CA LEU A 442 6.72 -9.99 -2.52
C LEU A 442 6.76 -9.46 -3.96
N GLU A 443 6.56 -8.17 -4.18
CA GLU A 443 6.70 -7.51 -5.49
C GLU A 443 8.14 -7.58 -6.00
N ASN A 444 9.11 -7.44 -5.09
CA ASN A 444 10.54 -7.50 -5.36
C ASN A 444 11.08 -8.94 -5.50
N GLN A 445 10.22 -9.98 -5.49
CA GLN A 445 10.64 -11.36 -5.79
C GLN A 445 11.29 -11.46 -7.18
N THR A 446 12.47 -12.06 -7.23
CA THR A 446 13.26 -12.17 -8.48
C THR A 446 12.91 -13.39 -9.33
N VAL A 447 12.33 -14.44 -8.72
CA VAL A 447 11.93 -15.66 -9.44
C VAL A 447 10.54 -15.44 -10.06
N LYS A 448 10.51 -15.16 -11.36
CA LYS A 448 9.29 -14.85 -12.13
C LYS A 448 8.96 -15.92 -13.18
N SER A 449 9.47 -17.15 -13.05
CA SER A 449 9.40 -18.18 -14.09
C SER A 449 8.10 -18.99 -14.14
N LYS A 450 7.21 -18.83 -13.15
CA LYS A 450 5.96 -19.61 -13.02
C LYS A 450 4.73 -18.70 -13.21
N ILE A 451 3.97 -18.36 -12.16
CA ILE A 451 2.76 -17.52 -12.30
C ILE A 451 3.06 -16.22 -13.05
N PRO A 452 4.09 -15.43 -12.70
CA PRO A 452 4.35 -14.19 -13.44
C PRO A 452 4.67 -14.38 -14.92
N ALA A 453 5.26 -15.53 -15.30
CA ALA A 453 5.58 -15.82 -16.71
C ALA A 453 4.36 -16.19 -17.58
N GLY A 454 3.20 -16.47 -16.98
CA GLY A 454 1.92 -16.67 -17.67
C GLY A 454 1.12 -15.37 -17.84
N ILE A 455 1.65 -14.24 -17.40
CA ILE A 455 0.97 -12.94 -17.37
C ILE A 455 1.67 -11.99 -18.35
N PRO A 456 0.94 -11.11 -19.07
CA PRO A 456 1.53 -10.14 -19.98
C PRO A 456 2.55 -9.22 -19.29
N GLU A 457 3.60 -8.86 -20.04
CA GLU A 457 4.61 -7.91 -19.58
C GLU A 457 3.97 -6.57 -19.17
N GLY A 458 4.39 -6.03 -18.02
CA GLY A 458 3.88 -4.76 -17.47
C GLY A 458 2.75 -4.90 -16.46
N VAL A 459 2.21 -6.11 -16.24
CA VAL A 459 1.29 -6.37 -15.12
C VAL A 459 2.11 -6.70 -13.86
N ALA A 460 1.93 -5.91 -12.81
CA ALA A 460 2.65 -6.13 -11.57
C ALA A 460 2.18 -7.40 -10.84
N THR A 461 3.14 -8.10 -10.23
CA THR A 461 2.88 -9.31 -9.44
C THR A 461 3.69 -9.30 -8.16
N ALA A 462 3.04 -9.64 -7.04
CA ALA A 462 3.68 -9.92 -5.76
C ALA A 462 3.62 -11.43 -5.53
N ASN A 463 4.77 -12.15 -5.60
CA ASN A 463 4.74 -13.61 -5.57
C ASN A 463 5.79 -14.25 -4.67
N LYS A 464 5.54 -15.51 -4.28
CA LYS A 464 6.53 -16.35 -3.59
C LYS A 464 6.51 -17.75 -4.16
N THR A 465 7.68 -18.19 -4.63
CA THR A 465 7.87 -19.54 -5.15
C THR A 465 8.32 -20.54 -4.09
N GLY A 466 7.99 -21.80 -4.30
CA GLY A 466 8.53 -22.93 -3.57
C GLY A 466 8.92 -24.07 -4.53
N GLU A 467 10.13 -24.58 -4.43
CA GLU A 467 10.66 -25.64 -5.31
C GLU A 467 11.53 -26.61 -4.53
N MET A 468 11.40 -27.88 -4.87
CA MET A 468 12.21 -28.94 -4.33
C MET A 468 12.35 -30.03 -5.40
N PRO A 469 13.57 -30.23 -5.94
CA PRO A 469 13.79 -31.24 -6.99
C PRO A 469 13.67 -32.68 -6.47
N TYR A 470 13.74 -32.87 -5.15
CA TYR A 470 13.59 -34.17 -4.48
C TYR A 470 12.78 -33.99 -3.20
N GLY A 471 11.58 -34.51 -3.15
CA GLY A 471 10.62 -34.30 -2.05
C GLY A 471 10.66 -35.38 -0.98
N TYR A 472 11.79 -35.74 -0.38
CA TYR A 472 11.88 -36.66 0.78
C TYR A 472 10.87 -37.84 0.74
N GLY A 473 10.71 -38.46 -0.43
CA GLY A 473 9.75 -39.56 -0.64
C GLY A 473 8.40 -39.16 -1.21
N LEU A 474 8.11 -37.85 -1.36
CA LEU A 474 6.87 -37.33 -1.99
C LEU A 474 7.09 -36.84 -3.43
N GLY A 475 8.20 -37.21 -4.06
CA GLY A 475 8.57 -36.72 -5.39
C GLY A 475 9.06 -35.25 -5.38
N SER A 476 9.13 -34.67 -6.56
CA SER A 476 9.50 -33.26 -6.73
C SER A 476 8.31 -32.33 -6.45
N ILE A 477 8.61 -31.05 -6.17
CA ILE A 477 7.65 -30.03 -5.79
C ILE A 477 7.88 -28.77 -6.63
N GLU A 478 6.80 -28.20 -7.16
CA GLU A 478 6.77 -26.88 -7.78
C GLU A 478 5.53 -26.14 -7.29
N ASN A 479 5.76 -25.06 -6.54
CA ASN A 479 4.70 -24.22 -6.00
C ASN A 479 4.95 -22.76 -6.42
N ASP A 480 3.88 -22.01 -6.61
CA ASP A 480 3.92 -20.54 -6.71
C ASP A 480 2.59 -19.95 -6.24
N VAL A 481 2.67 -18.82 -5.55
CA VAL A 481 1.52 -18.07 -5.07
C VAL A 481 1.74 -16.60 -5.39
N ALA A 482 0.71 -15.92 -5.88
CA ALA A 482 0.85 -14.53 -6.33
C ALA A 482 -0.42 -13.71 -6.14
N ILE A 483 -0.23 -12.44 -5.80
CA ILE A 483 -1.19 -11.38 -6.07
C ILE A 483 -0.89 -10.86 -7.47
N VAL A 484 -1.88 -10.81 -8.34
CA VAL A 484 -1.79 -10.27 -9.71
C VAL A 484 -2.55 -8.96 -9.77
N MET A 485 -1.84 -7.86 -9.98
CA MET A 485 -2.39 -6.50 -10.01
C MET A 485 -2.92 -6.18 -11.41
N ASN A 486 -3.96 -6.89 -11.83
CA ASN A 486 -4.59 -6.75 -13.15
C ASN A 486 -5.59 -5.57 -13.19
N GLY A 487 -5.09 -4.37 -12.94
CA GLY A 487 -5.87 -3.14 -13.10
C GLY A 487 -7.23 -3.18 -12.37
N ARG A 488 -8.31 -3.33 -13.14
CA ARG A 488 -9.69 -3.36 -12.61
C ARG A 488 -10.06 -4.65 -11.86
N TYR A 489 -9.39 -5.74 -12.14
CA TYR A 489 -9.70 -7.07 -11.57
C TYR A 489 -8.45 -7.71 -10.96
N PRO A 490 -7.93 -7.15 -9.86
CA PRO A 490 -6.83 -7.80 -9.15
C PRO A 490 -7.31 -9.12 -8.55
N TYR A 491 -6.43 -10.11 -8.57
CA TYR A 491 -6.75 -11.44 -8.07
C TYR A 491 -5.56 -12.11 -7.42
N ILE A 492 -5.84 -13.12 -6.60
CA ILE A 492 -4.84 -14.06 -6.09
C ILE A 492 -4.89 -15.32 -6.93
N LEU A 493 -3.74 -15.88 -7.22
CA LEU A 493 -3.60 -17.23 -7.76
C LEU A 493 -2.55 -17.99 -6.94
N CYS A 494 -2.95 -19.13 -6.39
CA CYS A 494 -2.09 -20.07 -5.67
C CYS A 494 -2.12 -21.41 -6.38
N VAL A 495 -0.95 -21.96 -6.71
CA VAL A 495 -0.81 -23.27 -7.38
C VAL A 495 0.25 -24.09 -6.67
N PHE A 496 -0.14 -25.25 -6.17
CA PHE A 496 0.72 -26.21 -5.52
C PHE A 496 0.76 -27.53 -6.27
N SER A 497 1.93 -28.17 -6.30
CA SER A 497 2.09 -29.52 -6.86
C SER A 497 3.09 -30.35 -6.05
N ASN A 498 2.69 -31.56 -5.72
CA ASN A 498 3.53 -32.54 -5.05
C ASN A 498 3.61 -33.84 -5.87
N ASN A 499 4.64 -34.63 -5.63
CA ASN A 499 4.88 -35.91 -6.30
C ASN A 499 4.93 -35.77 -7.84
N ILE A 500 5.42 -34.64 -8.33
CA ILE A 500 5.54 -34.39 -9.77
C ILE A 500 6.68 -35.19 -10.40
N ALA A 501 6.44 -35.65 -11.62
CA ALA A 501 7.41 -36.43 -12.36
C ALA A 501 8.53 -35.60 -13.00
N ASP A 502 8.21 -34.36 -13.42
CA ASP A 502 9.12 -33.45 -14.13
C ASP A 502 8.85 -31.98 -13.75
N ASN A 503 9.85 -31.33 -13.13
CA ASN A 503 9.76 -29.95 -12.70
C ASN A 503 9.53 -28.96 -13.87
N GLY A 504 10.17 -29.20 -15.04
CA GLY A 504 10.00 -28.34 -16.21
C GLY A 504 8.59 -28.38 -16.78
N ASN A 505 7.98 -29.58 -16.79
CA ASN A 505 6.59 -29.76 -17.16
C ASN A 505 5.66 -29.05 -16.15
N ALA A 506 5.87 -29.27 -14.85
CA ALA A 506 5.07 -28.62 -13.81
C ALA A 506 5.13 -27.10 -13.87
N GLN A 507 6.31 -26.51 -14.07
CA GLN A 507 6.44 -25.06 -14.30
C GLN A 507 5.66 -24.59 -15.53
N SER A 508 5.62 -25.43 -16.59
CA SER A 508 4.85 -25.11 -17.80
C SER A 508 3.34 -25.17 -17.55
N VAL A 509 2.89 -26.13 -16.75
CA VAL A 509 1.48 -26.22 -16.30
C VAL A 509 1.11 -25.01 -15.45
N ILE A 510 1.92 -24.62 -14.47
CA ILE A 510 1.68 -23.43 -13.64
C ILE A 510 1.55 -22.18 -14.52
N ARG A 511 2.44 -21.99 -15.50
CA ARG A 511 2.32 -20.88 -16.48
C ARG A 511 1.02 -20.93 -17.27
N GLY A 512 0.62 -22.12 -17.74
CA GLY A 512 -0.64 -22.31 -18.47
C GLY A 512 -1.86 -22.00 -17.62
N ILE A 513 -1.89 -22.46 -16.36
CA ILE A 513 -2.94 -22.11 -15.39
C ILE A 513 -2.99 -20.59 -15.19
N SER A 514 -1.84 -19.95 -15.00
CA SER A 514 -1.75 -18.51 -14.84
C SER A 514 -2.26 -17.75 -16.06
N GLU A 515 -1.90 -18.17 -17.28
CA GLU A 515 -2.37 -17.56 -18.52
C GLU A 515 -3.90 -17.67 -18.66
N ARG A 516 -4.49 -18.84 -18.36
CA ARG A 516 -5.94 -19.04 -18.41
C ARG A 516 -6.69 -18.24 -17.37
N THR A 517 -6.17 -18.21 -16.15
CA THR A 517 -6.74 -17.39 -15.07
C THR A 517 -6.70 -15.90 -15.44
N TYR A 518 -5.58 -15.41 -15.98
CA TYR A 518 -5.46 -14.03 -16.45
C TYR A 518 -6.47 -13.70 -17.56
N GLN A 519 -6.63 -14.60 -18.55
CA GLN A 519 -7.59 -14.44 -19.63
C GLN A 519 -9.03 -14.41 -19.10
N PHE A 520 -9.37 -15.29 -18.16
CA PHE A 520 -10.68 -15.32 -17.51
C PHE A 520 -11.02 -13.97 -16.86
N PHE A 521 -10.14 -13.43 -16.04
CA PHE A 521 -10.33 -12.11 -15.42
C PHE A 521 -10.36 -10.96 -16.44
N THR A 522 -9.67 -11.10 -17.57
CA THR A 522 -9.67 -10.10 -18.64
C THR A 522 -10.93 -10.17 -19.51
N ASP A 523 -11.45 -11.37 -19.77
CA ASP A 523 -12.68 -11.57 -20.56
C ASP A 523 -13.94 -11.19 -19.77
N ALA A 524 -13.92 -11.26 -18.44
CA ALA A 524 -14.97 -10.71 -17.57
C ALA A 524 -15.20 -9.18 -17.75
N ILE A 525 -14.29 -8.52 -18.47
CA ILE A 525 -14.38 -7.08 -18.82
C ILE A 525 -15.28 -6.85 -20.06
N ARG A 526 -15.55 -7.87 -20.87
CA ARG A 526 -16.32 -7.76 -22.12
C ARG A 526 -17.80 -8.11 -21.92
#